data_69294f32bccc8dc441a371b7f4df8b55
#
_entry.id   69294f32bccc8dc441a371b7f4df8b55
#
_cell.length_a   1.000
_cell.length_b   1.000
_cell.length_c   1.000
_cell.angle_alpha   90.00
_cell.angle_beta   90.00
_cell.angle_gamma   90.00
#
_symmetry.space_group_name_H-M   'P 1'
#
loop_
_entity.id
_entity.type
_entity.pdbx_description
1 polymer ?
#
loop_
_entity_poly.entity_id
_entity_poly.type
_entity_poly.pdbx_seq_one_letter_code
_entity_poly.pdbx_strand_id
1 'polypeptide(L)'
;MRSAALSKLFVSALRITIAVAAILALLWWFGMRMPGKNISKAAPLSPDEVKLREELRADVQKLAGEIGERNMWHYAQLNAAADFIENSLSQAGLHPRRDSYELRGQACHNIEAEIPGTRPEVLLIGAHYDSVFGSPGANDNGSGVAATLALARRFANRKTQHTMRFVAFVNEEPPYFLLDEMGSNVYAGRCKARGDKISGMISLETIGYFSDTPNSQTYPSRVLGAFYPNVGNFIGFVSNVHSRTLLRRIVSLFRKHAKIPSEGAALPSFVPGVSWSDQWSFWRHGYPGIMVTDTAPFRYPYYHSANDTPDKLDYDRFALVVSGMEKVIEDLDKL
;
A
#
# COMPACT_ATOMS: atom_id res chain seq x y z
N MET A 1 3.77 56.63 22.63
CA MET A 1 3.37 55.32 23.13
C MET A 1 2.78 54.39 22.05
N ARG A 2 1.89 54.81 21.15
CA ARG A 2 1.28 53.94 20.09
C ARG A 2 2.30 53.39 19.08
N SER A 3 3.35 54.15 18.67
CA SER A 3 4.36 53.73 17.71
C SER A 3 5.24 52.57 18.24
N ALA A 4 5.65 52.61 19.52
CA ALA A 4 6.46 51.56 20.13
C ALA A 4 5.67 50.24 20.38
N ALA A 5 4.35 50.34 20.58
CA ALA A 5 3.48 49.16 20.72
C ALA A 5 3.27 48.47 19.35
N LEU A 6 3.10 49.24 18.27
CA LEU A 6 2.97 48.76 16.90
C LEU A 6 4.25 48.08 16.41
N SER A 7 5.43 48.64 16.73
CA SER A 7 6.71 48.00 16.37
C SER A 7 6.93 46.67 17.12
N LYS A 8 6.56 46.57 18.40
CA LYS A 8 6.63 45.33 19.17
C LYS A 8 5.68 44.25 18.60
N LEU A 9 4.45 44.60 18.24
CA LEU A 9 3.49 43.70 17.61
C LEU A 9 4.01 43.21 16.25
N PHE A 10 4.57 44.07 15.42
CA PHE A 10 5.17 43.69 14.13
C PHE A 10 6.35 42.71 14.32
N VAL A 11 7.27 43.00 15.26
CA VAL A 11 8.40 42.11 15.56
C VAL A 11 7.93 40.76 16.09
N SER A 12 6.91 40.72 16.93
CA SER A 12 6.33 39.48 17.45
C SER A 12 5.67 38.66 16.32
N ALA A 13 4.88 39.29 15.46
CA ALA A 13 4.26 38.64 14.31
C ALA A 13 5.33 38.03 13.36
N LEU A 14 6.38 38.81 13.05
CA LEU A 14 7.50 38.36 12.24
C LEU A 14 8.21 37.13 12.84
N ARG A 15 8.46 37.13 14.15
CA ARG A 15 9.08 35.97 14.87
C ARG A 15 8.20 34.74 14.78
N ILE A 16 6.89 34.87 14.97
CA ILE A 16 5.94 33.76 14.84
C ILE A 16 5.94 33.21 13.41
N THR A 17 5.89 34.08 12.41
CA THR A 17 5.93 33.69 10.99
C THR A 17 7.22 32.91 10.66
N ILE A 18 8.39 33.40 11.13
CA ILE A 18 9.66 32.72 10.91
C ILE A 18 9.67 31.35 11.62
N ALA A 19 9.17 31.27 12.85
CA ALA A 19 9.10 30.01 13.60
C ALA A 19 8.18 29.00 12.89
N VAL A 20 7.02 29.40 12.42
CA VAL A 20 6.09 28.56 11.66
C VAL A 20 6.73 28.09 10.35
N ALA A 21 7.36 29.00 9.59
CA ALA A 21 8.06 28.64 8.36
C ALA A 21 9.20 27.64 8.61
N ALA A 22 9.96 27.81 9.69
CA ALA A 22 11.02 26.88 10.08
C ALA A 22 10.46 25.50 10.45
N ILE A 23 9.36 25.44 11.20
CA ILE A 23 8.67 24.19 11.55
C ILE A 23 8.18 23.49 10.26
N LEU A 24 7.52 24.19 9.37
CA LEU A 24 7.04 23.64 8.10
C LEU A 24 8.20 23.12 7.23
N ALA A 25 9.31 23.85 7.17
CA ALA A 25 10.52 23.43 6.46
C ALA A 25 11.14 22.16 7.06
N LEU A 26 11.17 22.07 8.39
CA LEU A 26 11.65 20.87 9.11
C LEU A 26 10.72 19.67 8.87
N LEU A 27 9.40 19.84 8.94
CA LEU A 27 8.43 18.80 8.65
C LEU A 27 8.55 18.31 7.22
N TRP A 28 8.69 19.23 6.26
CA TRP A 28 8.93 18.87 4.85
C TRP A 28 10.24 18.12 4.68
N TRP A 29 11.34 18.63 5.21
CA TRP A 29 12.65 18.00 5.10
C TRP A 29 12.68 16.61 5.72
N PHE A 30 12.10 16.47 6.90
CA PHE A 30 12.11 15.22 7.64
C PHE A 30 11.11 14.21 7.09
N GLY A 31 9.84 14.61 6.91
CA GLY A 31 8.74 13.68 6.61
C GLY A 31 8.43 13.49 5.13
N MET A 32 8.61 14.53 4.32
CA MET A 32 8.03 14.58 2.98
C MET A 32 9.09 14.58 1.86
N ARG A 33 10.28 15.12 2.11
CA ARG A 33 11.35 15.10 1.12
C ARG A 33 11.92 13.69 0.96
N MET A 34 11.63 13.06 -0.20
CA MET A 34 12.11 11.72 -0.53
C MET A 34 13.38 11.74 -1.37
N PRO A 35 14.26 10.73 -1.22
CA PRO A 35 15.47 10.60 -2.02
C PRO A 35 15.18 10.11 -3.44
N GLY A 36 16.18 10.23 -4.31
CA GLY A 36 16.10 9.82 -5.71
C GLY A 36 15.46 10.86 -6.62
N LYS A 37 15.71 10.73 -7.92
CA LYS A 37 15.14 11.62 -8.95
C LYS A 37 13.75 11.12 -9.32
N ASN A 38 12.74 11.93 -9.11
CA ASN A 38 11.39 11.65 -9.57
C ASN A 38 11.27 11.94 -11.08
N ILE A 39 10.41 11.18 -11.76
CA ILE A 39 10.05 11.45 -13.17
C ILE A 39 8.72 12.17 -13.21
N SER A 40 8.43 12.85 -14.29
CA SER A 40 7.22 13.69 -14.42
C SER A 40 6.07 13.02 -15.17
N LYS A 41 6.36 11.96 -15.93
CA LYS A 41 5.37 11.24 -16.75
C LYS A 41 5.66 9.75 -16.73
N ALA A 42 4.60 8.95 -16.85
CA ALA A 42 4.73 7.51 -17.06
C ALA A 42 5.37 7.21 -18.43
N ALA A 43 6.23 6.20 -18.47
CA ALA A 43 6.85 5.72 -19.69
C ALA A 43 5.95 4.67 -20.40
N PRO A 44 6.16 4.40 -21.68
CA PRO A 44 5.50 3.29 -22.38
C PRO A 44 5.87 1.94 -21.76
N LEU A 45 4.97 0.97 -21.86
CA LEU A 45 5.20 -0.40 -21.41
C LEU A 45 6.22 -1.12 -22.30
N SER A 46 7.10 -1.88 -21.68
CA SER A 46 7.89 -2.90 -22.36
C SER A 46 7.05 -4.16 -22.66
N PRO A 47 7.51 -5.08 -23.53
CA PRO A 47 6.79 -6.31 -23.79
C PRO A 47 6.49 -7.17 -22.56
N ASP A 48 7.39 -7.17 -21.55
CA ASP A 48 7.16 -7.88 -20.29
C ASP A 48 6.10 -7.20 -19.42
N GLU A 49 6.11 -5.87 -19.38
CA GLU A 49 5.08 -5.09 -18.69
C GLU A 49 3.70 -5.19 -19.36
N VAL A 50 3.64 -5.40 -20.68
CA VAL A 50 2.38 -5.70 -21.38
C VAL A 50 1.82 -7.06 -20.93
N LYS A 51 2.66 -8.09 -20.79
CA LYS A 51 2.24 -9.39 -20.22
C LYS A 51 1.75 -9.24 -18.79
N LEU A 52 2.52 -8.54 -17.97
CA LEU A 52 2.14 -8.24 -16.59
C LEU A 52 0.79 -7.52 -16.51
N ARG A 53 0.54 -6.56 -17.37
CA ARG A 53 -0.75 -5.86 -17.47
C ARG A 53 -1.93 -6.83 -17.65
N GLU A 54 -1.79 -7.79 -18.56
CA GLU A 54 -2.86 -8.75 -18.83
C GLU A 54 -3.04 -9.74 -17.65
N GLU A 55 -1.96 -10.14 -16.99
CA GLU A 55 -2.03 -10.95 -15.77
C GLU A 55 -2.78 -10.19 -14.66
N LEU A 56 -2.43 -8.94 -14.40
CA LEU A 56 -3.10 -8.10 -13.41
C LEU A 56 -4.58 -7.89 -13.73
N ARG A 57 -4.89 -7.66 -15.02
CA ARG A 57 -6.28 -7.52 -15.48
C ARG A 57 -7.08 -8.80 -15.25
N ALA A 58 -6.52 -9.95 -15.54
CA ALA A 58 -7.18 -11.24 -15.33
C ALA A 58 -7.46 -11.50 -13.85
N ASP A 59 -6.50 -11.22 -12.97
CA ASP A 59 -6.67 -11.42 -11.52
C ASP A 59 -7.73 -10.46 -10.94
N VAL A 60 -7.71 -9.18 -11.33
CA VAL A 60 -8.73 -8.21 -10.89
C VAL A 60 -10.11 -8.59 -11.44
N GLN A 61 -10.20 -9.01 -12.71
CA GLN A 61 -11.44 -9.47 -13.32
C GLN A 61 -12.00 -10.68 -12.58
N LYS A 62 -11.15 -11.62 -12.16
CA LYS A 62 -11.57 -12.79 -11.36
C LYS A 62 -12.12 -12.37 -10.00
N LEU A 63 -11.39 -11.51 -9.27
CA LEU A 63 -11.77 -11.09 -7.92
C LEU A 63 -13.02 -10.20 -7.89
N ALA A 64 -13.04 -9.15 -8.70
CA ALA A 64 -14.08 -8.13 -8.63
C ALA A 64 -15.17 -8.28 -9.70
N GLY A 65 -14.82 -8.84 -10.88
CA GLY A 65 -15.78 -9.03 -11.97
C GLY A 65 -16.58 -10.33 -11.85
N GLU A 66 -15.94 -11.44 -11.45
CA GLU A 66 -16.59 -12.75 -11.39
C GLU A 66 -17.03 -13.12 -9.96
N ILE A 67 -16.16 -12.98 -8.94
CA ILE A 67 -16.49 -13.25 -7.55
C ILE A 67 -17.31 -12.09 -6.99
N GLY A 68 -16.89 -10.85 -7.23
CA GLY A 68 -17.59 -9.63 -6.84
C GLY A 68 -17.38 -9.26 -5.38
N GLU A 69 -18.42 -8.73 -4.74
CA GLU A 69 -18.44 -8.36 -3.33
C GLU A 69 -18.11 -9.56 -2.45
N ARG A 70 -17.08 -9.43 -1.57
CA ARG A 70 -16.47 -10.52 -0.82
C ARG A 70 -16.11 -10.06 0.59
N ASN A 71 -16.99 -10.33 1.52
CA ASN A 71 -16.86 -9.95 2.93
C ASN A 71 -17.65 -10.91 3.82
N MET A 72 -17.72 -10.66 5.11
CA MET A 72 -18.43 -11.53 6.07
C MET A 72 -19.93 -11.64 5.81
N TRP A 73 -20.57 -10.70 5.10
CA TRP A 73 -21.98 -10.79 4.66
C TRP A 73 -22.13 -11.58 3.35
N HIS A 74 -21.06 -11.63 2.55
CA HIS A 74 -20.95 -12.41 1.32
C HIS A 74 -19.89 -13.51 1.52
N TYR A 75 -20.10 -14.32 2.57
CA TYR A 75 -19.10 -15.29 3.06
C TYR A 75 -18.71 -16.35 2.02
N ALA A 76 -19.64 -16.77 1.16
CA ALA A 76 -19.34 -17.70 0.07
C ALA A 76 -18.34 -17.08 -0.94
N GLN A 77 -18.52 -15.80 -1.29
CA GLN A 77 -17.63 -15.06 -2.17
C GLN A 77 -16.29 -14.77 -1.50
N LEU A 78 -16.29 -14.48 -0.19
CA LEU A 78 -15.06 -14.31 0.59
C LEU A 78 -14.20 -15.58 0.54
N ASN A 79 -14.83 -16.75 0.74
CA ASN A 79 -14.13 -18.04 0.62
C ASN A 79 -13.69 -18.36 -0.82
N ALA A 80 -14.53 -18.03 -1.82
CA ALA A 80 -14.17 -18.21 -3.22
C ALA A 80 -12.94 -17.38 -3.61
N ALA A 81 -12.80 -16.16 -3.05
CA ALA A 81 -11.61 -15.35 -3.23
C ALA A 81 -10.38 -15.97 -2.54
N ALA A 82 -10.53 -16.49 -1.32
CA ALA A 82 -9.46 -17.22 -0.62
C ALA A 82 -9.01 -18.44 -1.41
N ASP A 83 -9.96 -19.24 -1.94
CA ASP A 83 -9.68 -20.43 -2.79
C ASP A 83 -8.94 -20.01 -4.08
N PHE A 84 -9.37 -18.93 -4.73
CA PHE A 84 -8.71 -18.40 -5.93
C PHE A 84 -7.26 -18.01 -5.66
N ILE A 85 -7.02 -17.28 -4.57
CA ILE A 85 -5.69 -16.82 -4.16
C ILE A 85 -4.78 -18.03 -3.86
N GLU A 86 -5.25 -18.99 -3.07
CA GLU A 86 -4.53 -20.19 -2.73
C GLU A 86 -4.18 -21.02 -3.97
N ASN A 87 -5.15 -21.23 -4.88
CA ASN A 87 -4.94 -21.92 -6.13
C ASN A 87 -3.93 -21.19 -7.04
N SER A 88 -4.00 -19.87 -7.13
CA SER A 88 -3.08 -19.07 -7.92
C SER A 88 -1.64 -19.18 -7.44
N LEU A 89 -1.43 -19.15 -6.12
CA LEU A 89 -0.11 -19.35 -5.50
C LEU A 89 0.39 -20.78 -5.71
N SER A 90 -0.48 -21.78 -5.59
CA SER A 90 -0.15 -23.20 -5.85
C SER A 90 0.27 -23.42 -7.30
N GLN A 91 -0.43 -22.83 -8.27
CA GLN A 91 -0.10 -22.92 -9.70
C GLN A 91 1.24 -22.26 -10.03
N ALA A 92 1.66 -21.28 -9.24
CA ALA A 92 3.00 -20.69 -9.32
C ALA A 92 4.11 -21.59 -8.77
N GLY A 93 3.78 -22.77 -8.25
CA GLY A 93 4.73 -23.71 -7.63
C GLY A 93 5.06 -23.37 -6.18
N LEU A 94 4.29 -22.48 -5.54
CA LEU A 94 4.41 -22.17 -4.13
C LEU A 94 3.54 -23.12 -3.29
N HIS A 95 3.79 -23.16 -1.98
CA HIS A 95 3.04 -23.96 -1.01
C HIS A 95 2.26 -23.02 -0.08
N PRO A 96 1.09 -22.51 -0.51
CA PRO A 96 0.30 -21.63 0.32
C PRO A 96 -0.26 -22.35 1.54
N ARG A 97 -0.51 -21.58 2.60
CA ARG A 97 -1.18 -22.05 3.81
C ARG A 97 -2.23 -21.05 4.25
N ARG A 98 -3.29 -21.54 4.88
CA ARG A 98 -4.31 -20.73 5.54
C ARG A 98 -3.92 -20.48 6.99
N ASP A 99 -3.69 -19.24 7.36
CA ASP A 99 -3.55 -18.80 8.74
C ASP A 99 -4.95 -18.43 9.26
N SER A 100 -5.66 -19.43 9.80
CA SER A 100 -7.09 -19.34 10.11
C SER A 100 -7.35 -18.85 11.52
N TYR A 101 -8.42 -18.06 11.71
CA TYR A 101 -8.99 -17.70 13.02
C TYR A 101 -10.51 -17.71 12.93
N GLU A 102 -11.18 -17.80 14.08
CA GLU A 102 -12.64 -17.81 14.16
C GLU A 102 -13.17 -16.41 14.48
N LEU A 103 -14.21 -16.00 13.77
CA LEU A 103 -14.90 -14.75 14.00
C LEU A 103 -16.42 -14.98 13.87
N ARG A 104 -17.17 -14.76 14.96
CA ARG A 104 -18.63 -14.94 15.02
C ARG A 104 -19.09 -16.33 14.53
N GLY A 105 -18.34 -17.38 14.84
CA GLY A 105 -18.63 -18.76 14.42
C GLY A 105 -18.32 -19.08 12.97
N GLN A 106 -17.60 -18.20 12.27
CA GLN A 106 -17.12 -18.38 10.90
C GLN A 106 -15.59 -18.38 10.85
N ALA A 107 -15.01 -19.26 10.05
CA ALA A 107 -13.56 -19.30 9.86
C ALA A 107 -13.10 -18.21 8.89
N CYS A 108 -12.19 -17.36 9.32
CA CYS A 108 -11.53 -16.35 8.50
C CYS A 108 -10.11 -16.78 8.20
N HIS A 109 -9.61 -16.52 7.00
CA HIS A 109 -8.33 -17.06 6.54
C HIS A 109 -7.44 -15.94 5.96
N ASN A 110 -6.27 -15.72 6.55
CA ASN A 110 -5.18 -15.10 5.80
C ASN A 110 -4.50 -16.17 4.95
N ILE A 111 -4.17 -15.87 3.69
CA ILE A 111 -3.53 -16.82 2.77
C ILE A 111 -2.09 -16.40 2.60
N GLU A 112 -1.17 -17.26 3.04
CA GLU A 112 0.27 -17.00 3.01
C GLU A 112 0.99 -17.96 2.07
N ALA A 113 1.93 -17.45 1.27
CA ALA A 113 2.98 -18.24 0.63
C ALA A 113 4.35 -17.72 1.03
N GLU A 114 5.24 -18.65 1.42
CA GLU A 114 6.60 -18.33 1.83
C GLU A 114 7.62 -18.90 0.85
N ILE A 115 8.62 -18.09 0.51
CA ILE A 115 9.82 -18.50 -0.23
C ILE A 115 10.98 -18.40 0.75
N PRO A 116 11.53 -19.51 1.22
CA PRO A 116 12.63 -19.50 2.17
C PRO A 116 13.88 -18.83 1.59
N GLY A 117 14.43 -17.89 2.34
CA GLY A 117 15.70 -17.24 2.04
C GLY A 117 16.88 -17.91 2.73
N THR A 118 18.08 -17.40 2.47
CA THR A 118 19.29 -17.84 3.18
C THR A 118 19.44 -17.18 4.56
N ARG A 119 18.64 -16.14 4.83
CA ARG A 119 18.59 -15.37 6.09
C ARG A 119 17.23 -15.54 6.75
N PRO A 120 17.16 -15.47 8.09
CA PRO A 120 15.91 -15.58 8.83
C PRO A 120 15.05 -14.30 8.79
N GLU A 121 15.58 -13.18 8.30
CA GLU A 121 14.85 -11.93 8.17
C GLU A 121 13.79 -12.08 7.08
N VAL A 122 12.56 -11.62 7.39
CA VAL A 122 11.40 -11.73 6.51
C VAL A 122 11.11 -10.38 5.86
N LEU A 123 11.01 -10.35 4.54
CA LEU A 123 10.37 -9.27 3.80
C LEU A 123 8.97 -9.71 3.41
N LEU A 124 7.96 -8.99 3.91
CA LEU A 124 6.57 -9.34 3.73
C LEU A 124 5.88 -8.36 2.77
N ILE A 125 5.19 -8.88 1.78
CA ILE A 125 4.37 -8.14 0.83
C ILE A 125 2.94 -8.65 0.96
N GLY A 126 1.97 -7.77 1.12
CA GLY A 126 0.59 -8.22 1.27
C GLY A 126 -0.44 -7.17 0.92
N ALA A 127 -1.69 -7.63 0.83
CA ALA A 127 -2.87 -6.83 0.55
C ALA A 127 -4.09 -7.53 1.15
N HIS A 128 -5.12 -6.77 1.56
CA HIS A 128 -6.37 -7.39 1.94
C HIS A 128 -7.18 -7.84 0.73
N TYR A 129 -7.95 -8.93 0.88
CA TYR A 129 -8.73 -9.48 -0.22
C TYR A 129 -10.24 -9.36 -0.04
N ASP A 130 -10.71 -8.96 1.13
CA ASP A 130 -12.10 -8.58 1.32
C ASP A 130 -12.41 -7.24 0.65
N SER A 131 -13.70 -6.94 0.49
CA SER A 131 -14.19 -5.66 -0.01
C SER A 131 -15.25 -5.09 0.92
N VAL A 132 -15.38 -3.78 0.97
CA VAL A 132 -16.41 -3.12 1.76
C VAL A 132 -17.81 -3.53 1.31
N PHE A 133 -18.78 -3.49 2.21
CA PHE A 133 -20.18 -3.77 1.89
C PHE A 133 -20.70 -2.89 0.74
N GLY A 134 -21.32 -3.54 -0.26
CA GLY A 134 -21.88 -2.89 -1.45
C GLY A 134 -20.84 -2.56 -2.55
N SER A 135 -19.59 -3.02 -2.44
CA SER A 135 -18.55 -2.80 -3.45
C SER A 135 -17.98 -4.11 -3.99
N PRO A 136 -17.81 -4.27 -5.31
CA PRO A 136 -17.07 -5.41 -5.86
C PRO A 136 -15.57 -5.33 -5.60
N GLY A 137 -15.03 -4.17 -5.21
CA GLY A 137 -13.66 -4.01 -4.76
C GLY A 137 -12.60 -4.30 -5.81
N ALA A 138 -12.67 -3.67 -6.99
CA ALA A 138 -11.70 -3.88 -8.05
C ALA A 138 -10.38 -3.16 -7.77
N ASN A 139 -10.44 -1.89 -7.39
CA ASN A 139 -9.29 -1.14 -6.93
C ASN A 139 -9.04 -1.40 -5.45
N ASP A 140 -10.10 -1.41 -4.66
CA ASP A 140 -10.07 -1.59 -3.21
C ASP A 140 -10.62 -2.97 -2.79
N ASN A 141 -9.76 -4.02 -2.57
CA ASN A 141 -8.32 -3.98 -2.84
C ASN A 141 -7.92 -5.15 -3.78
N GLY A 142 -8.78 -5.39 -4.80
CA GLY A 142 -8.47 -6.36 -5.87
C GLY A 142 -7.16 -6.04 -6.58
N SER A 143 -6.82 -4.74 -6.71
CA SER A 143 -5.55 -4.31 -7.31
C SER A 143 -4.34 -4.72 -6.45
N GLY A 144 -4.39 -4.52 -5.14
CA GLY A 144 -3.33 -4.94 -4.22
C GLY A 144 -3.14 -6.46 -4.20
N VAL A 145 -4.24 -7.23 -4.22
CA VAL A 145 -4.18 -8.70 -4.29
C VAL A 145 -3.57 -9.17 -5.61
N ALA A 146 -4.03 -8.62 -6.75
CA ALA A 146 -3.48 -8.96 -8.06
C ALA A 146 -1.98 -8.68 -8.15
N ALA A 147 -1.53 -7.55 -7.60
CA ALA A 147 -0.10 -7.23 -7.51
C ALA A 147 0.67 -8.19 -6.61
N THR A 148 0.10 -8.57 -5.45
CA THR A 148 0.71 -9.54 -4.53
C THR A 148 0.90 -10.89 -5.22
N LEU A 149 -0.12 -11.37 -5.95
CA LEU A 149 -0.06 -12.61 -6.72
C LEU A 149 0.96 -12.53 -7.87
N ALA A 150 0.98 -11.43 -8.62
CA ALA A 150 1.94 -11.24 -9.71
C ALA A 150 3.38 -11.22 -9.20
N LEU A 151 3.66 -10.54 -8.09
CA LEU A 151 4.96 -10.54 -7.44
C LEU A 151 5.33 -11.94 -6.93
N ALA A 152 4.40 -12.65 -6.28
CA ALA A 152 4.63 -14.01 -5.82
C ALA A 152 5.03 -14.96 -6.98
N ARG A 153 4.32 -14.92 -8.12
CA ARG A 153 4.66 -15.67 -9.34
C ARG A 153 6.06 -15.36 -9.84
N ARG A 154 6.47 -14.08 -9.84
CA ARG A 154 7.78 -13.62 -10.32
C ARG A 154 8.94 -14.04 -9.40
N PHE A 155 8.67 -14.23 -8.11
CA PHE A 155 9.67 -14.65 -7.14
C PHE A 155 9.69 -16.17 -6.89
N ALA A 156 8.67 -16.92 -7.27
CA ALA A 156 8.48 -18.35 -6.95
C ALA A 156 9.70 -19.24 -7.23
N ASN A 157 10.44 -18.97 -8.30
CA ASN A 157 11.62 -19.76 -8.68
C ASN A 157 12.95 -19.04 -8.42
N ARG A 158 12.95 -17.98 -7.62
CA ARG A 158 14.17 -17.20 -7.33
C ARG A 158 14.80 -17.65 -6.01
N LYS A 159 16.12 -17.67 -6.00
CA LYS A 159 16.87 -17.79 -4.75
C LYS A 159 16.97 -16.42 -4.11
N THR A 160 16.51 -16.28 -2.89
CA THR A 160 16.47 -15.04 -2.13
C THR A 160 17.39 -15.07 -0.93
N GLN A 161 17.87 -13.92 -0.47
CA GLN A 161 18.60 -13.80 0.79
C GLN A 161 17.61 -13.69 1.96
N HIS A 162 16.63 -12.81 1.87
CA HIS A 162 15.53 -12.74 2.83
C HIS A 162 14.51 -13.84 2.57
N THR A 163 13.88 -14.32 3.62
CA THR A 163 12.63 -15.06 3.47
C THR A 163 11.56 -14.10 2.95
N MET A 164 10.95 -14.43 1.80
CA MET A 164 9.88 -13.63 1.23
C MET A 164 8.53 -14.22 1.65
N ARG A 165 7.63 -13.39 2.17
CA ARG A 165 6.24 -13.78 2.43
C ARG A 165 5.29 -12.93 1.60
N PHE A 166 4.38 -13.62 0.89
CA PHE A 166 3.28 -13.00 0.17
C PHE A 166 2.00 -13.38 0.88
N VAL A 167 1.24 -12.37 1.35
CA VAL A 167 0.08 -12.61 2.22
C VAL A 167 -1.14 -11.86 1.72
N ALA A 168 -2.25 -12.56 1.55
CA ALA A 168 -3.56 -11.95 1.37
C ALA A 168 -4.30 -11.94 2.72
N PHE A 169 -4.65 -10.77 3.23
CA PHE A 169 -5.30 -10.58 4.52
C PHE A 169 -6.83 -10.54 4.37
N VAL A 170 -7.54 -10.99 5.39
CA VAL A 170 -9.00 -10.97 5.47
C VAL A 170 -9.48 -9.92 6.47
N ASN A 171 -10.69 -9.38 6.27
CA ASN A 171 -11.36 -8.49 7.22
C ASN A 171 -10.55 -7.20 7.52
N GLU A 172 -10.03 -6.55 6.50
CA GLU A 172 -9.46 -5.21 6.62
C GLU A 172 -10.57 -4.17 6.74
N GLU A 173 -11.64 -4.35 5.98
CA GLU A 173 -12.73 -3.42 5.82
C GLU A 173 -13.65 -3.31 7.05
N PRO A 174 -14.39 -2.19 7.20
CA PRO A 174 -15.40 -2.09 8.24
C PRO A 174 -16.39 -3.27 8.25
N PRO A 175 -16.75 -3.80 9.43
CA PRO A 175 -16.60 -3.21 10.75
C PRO A 175 -15.31 -3.59 11.48
N TYR A 176 -14.39 -4.30 10.86
CA TYR A 176 -13.19 -4.84 11.50
C TYR A 176 -11.97 -3.94 11.38
N PHE A 177 -12.08 -2.90 10.56
CA PHE A 177 -11.03 -1.92 10.29
C PHE A 177 -10.40 -1.35 11.57
N LEU A 178 -9.08 -1.46 11.69
CA LEU A 178 -8.28 -1.03 12.86
C LEU A 178 -8.68 -1.71 14.21
N LEU A 179 -9.34 -2.85 14.15
CA LEU A 179 -9.71 -3.64 15.33
C LEU A 179 -8.80 -4.86 15.52
N ASP A 180 -8.99 -5.56 16.63
CA ASP A 180 -8.19 -6.75 16.94
C ASP A 180 -8.53 -7.93 16.03
N GLU A 181 -9.72 -7.95 15.47
CA GLU A 181 -10.23 -8.97 14.54
C GLU A 181 -9.79 -8.77 13.08
N MET A 182 -9.17 -7.65 12.76
CA MET A 182 -8.60 -7.40 11.43
C MET A 182 -7.54 -8.48 11.13
N GLY A 183 -7.64 -9.15 9.97
CA GLY A 183 -6.84 -10.32 9.65
C GLY A 183 -5.34 -10.06 9.70
N SER A 184 -4.89 -8.91 9.20
CA SER A 184 -3.49 -8.51 9.30
C SER A 184 -3.02 -8.29 10.74
N ASN A 185 -3.92 -7.85 11.64
CA ASN A 185 -3.58 -7.66 13.06
C ASN A 185 -3.45 -9.02 13.78
N VAL A 186 -4.35 -9.96 13.51
CA VAL A 186 -4.23 -11.34 13.99
C VAL A 186 -2.93 -11.97 13.50
N TYR A 187 -2.62 -11.80 12.21
CA TYR A 187 -1.42 -12.33 11.59
C TYR A 187 -0.13 -11.73 12.19
N ALA A 188 -0.05 -10.40 12.29
CA ALA A 188 1.11 -9.72 12.86
C ALA A 188 1.35 -10.08 14.34
N GLY A 189 0.26 -10.25 15.12
CA GLY A 189 0.32 -10.74 16.49
C GLY A 189 0.91 -12.15 16.58
N ARG A 190 0.51 -13.04 15.69
CA ARG A 190 1.06 -14.41 15.59
C ARG A 190 2.54 -14.40 15.17
N CYS A 191 2.92 -13.55 14.22
CA CYS A 191 4.33 -13.35 13.87
C CYS A 191 5.14 -12.92 15.09
N LYS A 192 4.61 -11.99 15.89
CA LYS A 192 5.27 -11.55 17.13
C LYS A 192 5.42 -12.66 18.15
N ALA A 193 4.38 -13.46 18.34
CA ALA A 193 4.38 -14.59 19.27
C ALA A 193 5.39 -15.69 18.84
N ARG A 194 5.59 -15.91 17.54
CA ARG A 194 6.59 -16.85 16.99
C ARG A 194 8.02 -16.30 17.04
N GLY A 195 8.20 -15.00 17.28
CA GLY A 195 9.50 -14.34 17.23
C GLY A 195 10.02 -14.10 15.80
N ASP A 196 9.13 -14.01 14.82
CA ASP A 196 9.48 -13.73 13.42
C ASP A 196 10.23 -12.40 13.30
N LYS A 197 11.30 -12.37 12.50
CA LYS A 197 12.13 -11.16 12.28
C LYS A 197 11.68 -10.44 11.01
N ILE A 198 10.54 -9.76 11.05
CA ILE A 198 10.04 -9.00 9.89
C ILE A 198 10.88 -7.73 9.74
N SER A 199 11.73 -7.70 8.72
CA SER A 199 12.61 -6.57 8.37
C SER A 199 11.87 -5.43 7.67
N GLY A 200 10.74 -5.74 7.03
CA GLY A 200 9.84 -4.79 6.39
C GLY A 200 8.55 -5.44 5.94
N MET A 201 7.45 -4.72 6.13
CA MET A 201 6.15 -5.06 5.56
C MET A 201 5.75 -4.00 4.53
N ILE A 202 5.33 -4.45 3.35
CA ILE A 202 4.83 -3.61 2.26
C ILE A 202 3.37 -3.96 2.03
N SER A 203 2.48 -3.04 2.43
CA SER A 203 1.05 -3.12 2.11
C SER A 203 0.81 -2.54 0.73
N LEU A 204 0.19 -3.31 -0.16
CA LEU A 204 -0.26 -2.85 -1.46
C LEU A 204 -1.76 -2.52 -1.34
N GLU A 205 -2.07 -1.21 -1.35
CA GLU A 205 -3.38 -0.68 -0.98
C GLU A 205 -3.92 0.22 -2.08
N THR A 206 -4.94 -0.26 -2.84
CA THR A 206 -5.47 0.54 -3.96
C THR A 206 -4.36 1.13 -4.83
N ILE A 207 -3.95 0.45 -5.88
CA ILE A 207 -2.79 0.84 -6.70
C ILE A 207 -3.09 0.87 -8.20
N GLY A 208 -4.38 0.86 -8.56
CA GLY A 208 -4.83 0.71 -9.94
C GLY A 208 -5.40 1.97 -10.58
N TYR A 209 -5.66 3.07 -9.85
CA TYR A 209 -6.32 4.23 -10.42
C TYR A 209 -5.41 5.45 -10.57
N PHE A 210 -5.42 6.04 -11.77
CA PHE A 210 -4.64 7.23 -12.10
C PHE A 210 -5.46 8.21 -12.94
N SER A 211 -5.14 9.50 -12.85
CA SER A 211 -5.78 10.55 -13.63
C SER A 211 -4.79 11.66 -13.97
N ASP A 212 -4.79 12.12 -15.22
CA ASP A 212 -4.02 13.29 -15.65
C ASP A 212 -4.86 14.60 -15.58
N THR A 213 -6.10 14.49 -15.11
CA THR A 213 -7.00 15.66 -15.00
C THR A 213 -6.49 16.62 -13.92
N PRO A 214 -6.42 17.93 -14.18
CA PRO A 214 -6.09 18.91 -13.15
C PRO A 214 -7.04 18.81 -11.94
N ASN A 215 -6.49 18.94 -10.74
CA ASN A 215 -7.22 18.84 -9.47
C ASN A 215 -7.86 17.46 -9.21
N SER A 216 -7.38 16.42 -9.85
CA SER A 216 -7.80 15.03 -9.59
C SER A 216 -7.22 14.44 -8.32
N GLN A 217 -6.30 15.14 -7.64
CA GLN A 217 -5.72 14.74 -6.38
C GLN A 217 -6.07 15.72 -5.28
N THR A 218 -6.59 15.21 -4.17
CA THR A 218 -6.83 15.96 -2.93
C THR A 218 -5.97 15.39 -1.80
N TYR A 219 -6.01 16.04 -0.62
CA TYR A 219 -5.21 15.65 0.54
C TYR A 219 -5.99 15.91 1.84
N PRO A 220 -5.66 15.22 2.96
CA PRO A 220 -6.35 15.41 4.24
C PRO A 220 -6.27 16.84 4.80
N SER A 221 -5.32 17.63 4.32
CA SER A 221 -5.23 19.05 4.70
C SER A 221 -4.67 19.90 3.56
N ARG A 222 -5.02 21.21 3.56
CA ARG A 222 -4.47 22.20 2.62
C ARG A 222 -2.96 22.34 2.75
N VAL A 223 -2.41 22.13 3.94
CA VAL A 223 -0.95 22.20 4.18
C VAL A 223 -0.24 21.10 3.40
N LEU A 224 -0.74 19.87 3.46
CA LEU A 224 -0.18 18.78 2.66
C LEU A 224 -0.33 19.05 1.15
N GLY A 225 -1.49 19.52 0.73
CA GLY A 225 -1.73 19.89 -0.67
C GLY A 225 -0.80 20.98 -1.23
N ALA A 226 -0.19 21.80 -0.38
CA ALA A 226 0.79 22.79 -0.81
C ALA A 226 2.17 22.19 -1.17
N PHE A 227 2.45 20.95 -0.74
CA PHE A 227 3.74 20.28 -0.95
C PHE A 227 3.72 19.18 -1.99
N TYR A 228 2.53 18.72 -2.42
CA TYR A 228 2.35 17.59 -3.34
C TYR A 228 1.57 18.00 -4.59
N PRO A 229 1.70 17.24 -5.70
CA PRO A 229 0.95 17.48 -6.93
C PRO A 229 -0.56 17.44 -6.73
N ASN A 230 -1.31 18.27 -7.43
CA ASN A 230 -2.78 18.23 -7.49
C ASN A 230 -3.34 17.39 -8.65
N VAL A 231 -2.48 16.66 -9.34
CA VAL A 231 -2.82 15.71 -10.42
C VAL A 231 -2.52 14.30 -9.96
N GLY A 232 -3.49 13.42 -10.06
CA GLY A 232 -3.44 12.04 -9.56
C GLY A 232 -2.72 11.05 -10.46
N ASN A 233 -1.55 11.39 -10.99
CA ASN A 233 -0.80 10.59 -11.97
C ASN A 233 0.49 9.93 -11.39
N PHE A 234 0.58 9.80 -10.09
CA PHE A 234 1.71 9.23 -9.37
C PHE A 234 1.27 8.09 -8.43
N ILE A 235 2.20 7.24 -8.03
CA ILE A 235 2.02 6.30 -6.92
C ILE A 235 2.55 6.90 -5.62
N GLY A 236 1.81 6.73 -4.53
CA GLY A 236 2.14 7.18 -3.18
C GLY A 236 2.82 6.09 -2.36
N PHE A 237 3.78 6.49 -1.54
CA PHE A 237 4.43 5.66 -0.53
C PHE A 237 4.22 6.32 0.83
N VAL A 238 3.55 5.64 1.75
CA VAL A 238 3.17 6.23 3.03
C VAL A 238 3.65 5.37 4.19
N SER A 239 4.18 6.00 5.23
CA SER A 239 4.52 5.32 6.47
C SER A 239 4.29 6.20 7.69
N ASN A 240 4.31 5.58 8.88
CA ASN A 240 4.51 6.33 10.11
C ASN A 240 5.97 6.84 10.23
N VAL A 241 6.20 7.73 11.18
CA VAL A 241 7.53 8.32 11.43
C VAL A 241 8.57 7.25 11.79
N HIS A 242 8.14 6.19 12.47
CA HIS A 242 9.03 5.10 12.90
C HIS A 242 9.58 4.29 11.72
N SER A 243 8.77 4.08 10.70
CA SER A 243 9.14 3.33 9.48
C SER A 243 9.80 4.22 8.40
N ARG A 244 10.10 5.49 8.72
CA ARG A 244 10.67 6.47 7.76
C ARG A 244 11.94 5.97 7.05
N THR A 245 12.80 5.26 7.72
CA THR A 245 14.05 4.75 7.12
C THR A 245 13.74 3.72 6.04
N LEU A 246 12.82 2.79 6.30
CA LEU A 246 12.33 1.81 5.34
C LEU A 246 11.66 2.52 4.15
N LEU A 247 10.74 3.45 4.41
CA LEU A 247 10.06 4.23 3.38
C LEU A 247 11.05 4.92 2.44
N ARG A 248 12.02 5.65 2.99
CA ARG A 248 13.01 6.40 2.19
C ARG A 248 13.88 5.48 1.35
N ARG A 249 14.23 4.31 1.88
CA ARG A 249 14.97 3.27 1.14
C ARG A 249 14.13 2.76 -0.03
N ILE A 250 12.88 2.38 0.21
CA ILE A 250 11.96 1.89 -0.82
C ILE A 250 11.73 2.94 -1.91
N VAL A 251 11.44 4.19 -1.55
CA VAL A 251 11.24 5.27 -2.53
C VAL A 251 12.51 5.53 -3.35
N SER A 252 13.69 5.49 -2.72
CA SER A 252 14.95 5.65 -3.43
C SER A 252 15.17 4.56 -4.48
N LEU A 253 14.91 3.30 -4.10
CA LEU A 253 15.02 2.14 -4.99
C LEU A 253 13.94 2.19 -6.08
N PHE A 254 12.71 2.54 -5.74
CA PHE A 254 11.64 2.69 -6.72
C PHE A 254 12.00 3.75 -7.77
N ARG A 255 12.42 4.94 -7.35
CA ARG A 255 12.83 6.04 -8.26
C ARG A 255 14.06 5.70 -9.13
N LYS A 256 14.87 4.74 -8.72
CA LYS A 256 16.00 4.22 -9.53
C LYS A 256 15.51 3.40 -10.73
N HIS A 257 14.40 2.70 -10.61
CA HIS A 257 13.91 1.74 -11.58
C HIS A 257 12.56 2.13 -12.22
N ALA A 258 11.78 2.95 -11.52
CA ALA A 258 10.40 3.22 -11.89
C ALA A 258 10.25 4.03 -13.18
N LYS A 259 9.21 3.67 -13.90
CA LYS A 259 8.75 4.32 -15.12
C LYS A 259 7.47 5.13 -14.90
N ILE A 260 7.12 5.41 -13.64
CA ILE A 260 5.94 6.19 -13.24
C ILE A 260 6.32 7.17 -12.13
N PRO A 261 5.72 8.39 -12.08
CA PRO A 261 5.96 9.34 -10.99
C PRO A 261 5.60 8.76 -9.62
N SER A 262 6.32 9.18 -8.59
CA SER A 262 6.10 8.70 -7.22
C SER A 262 6.25 9.80 -6.18
N GLU A 263 5.39 9.79 -5.17
CA GLU A 263 5.48 10.66 -4.01
C GLU A 263 5.60 9.83 -2.73
N GLY A 264 6.10 10.44 -1.65
CA GLY A 264 6.25 9.72 -0.40
C GLY A 264 6.10 10.62 0.82
N ALA A 265 5.54 10.04 1.90
CA ALA A 265 5.32 10.73 3.15
C ALA A 265 5.53 9.80 4.35
N ALA A 266 6.42 10.20 5.28
CA ALA A 266 6.51 9.63 6.62
C ALA A 266 5.86 10.61 7.60
N LEU A 267 4.64 10.34 8.02
CA LEU A 267 3.82 11.25 8.82
C LEU A 267 3.36 10.57 10.12
N PRO A 268 2.96 11.34 11.15
CA PRO A 268 2.33 10.75 12.33
C PRO A 268 1.10 9.91 11.96
N SER A 269 0.92 8.77 12.60
CA SER A 269 -0.16 7.81 12.29
C SER A 269 -1.57 8.34 12.50
N PHE A 270 -1.74 9.43 13.27
CA PHE A 270 -3.03 10.10 13.43
C PHE A 270 -3.45 10.98 12.23
N VAL A 271 -2.55 11.23 11.28
CA VAL A 271 -2.91 11.96 10.04
C VAL A 271 -3.81 11.05 9.20
N PRO A 272 -5.00 11.52 8.78
CA PRO A 272 -5.93 10.70 8.00
C PRO A 272 -5.27 10.09 6.76
N GLY A 273 -5.50 8.81 6.52
CA GLY A 273 -4.92 8.04 5.42
C GLY A 273 -3.57 7.37 5.74
N VAL A 274 -2.83 7.81 6.76
CA VAL A 274 -1.49 7.26 7.04
C VAL A 274 -1.56 5.83 7.59
N SER A 275 -2.54 5.56 8.46
CA SER A 275 -2.73 4.26 9.11
C SER A 275 -3.87 3.43 8.49
N TRP A 276 -4.33 3.80 7.31
CA TRP A 276 -5.52 3.20 6.72
C TRP A 276 -5.17 2.07 5.76
N SER A 277 -4.58 0.99 6.25
CA SER A 277 -4.44 -0.33 5.67
C SER A 277 -3.61 -1.26 6.57
N ASP A 278 -3.27 -2.44 6.07
CA ASP A 278 -2.64 -3.57 6.76
C ASP A 278 -1.31 -3.24 7.46
N GLN A 279 -0.51 -2.27 6.97
CA GLN A 279 0.75 -1.86 7.60
C GLN A 279 0.58 -1.36 9.04
N TRP A 280 -0.59 -0.80 9.38
CA TRP A 280 -0.92 -0.37 10.74
C TRP A 280 -0.85 -1.53 11.74
N SER A 281 -1.33 -2.69 11.37
CA SER A 281 -1.29 -3.91 12.17
C SER A 281 0.15 -4.28 12.56
N PHE A 282 1.06 -4.18 11.61
CA PHE A 282 2.48 -4.46 11.85
C PHE A 282 3.13 -3.41 12.75
N TRP A 283 2.75 -2.14 12.63
CA TRP A 283 3.21 -1.09 13.55
C TRP A 283 2.78 -1.35 14.99
N ARG A 284 1.56 -1.82 15.21
CA ARG A 284 1.07 -2.20 16.56
C ARG A 284 1.95 -3.26 17.22
N HIS A 285 2.50 -4.16 16.45
CA HIS A 285 3.36 -5.24 16.92
C HIS A 285 4.86 -4.92 16.87
N GLY A 286 5.21 -3.66 16.56
CA GLY A 286 6.59 -3.16 16.58
C GLY A 286 7.41 -3.48 15.34
N TYR A 287 6.77 -3.88 14.24
CA TYR A 287 7.42 -4.12 12.95
C TYR A 287 7.41 -2.88 12.06
N PRO A 288 8.47 -2.64 11.26
CA PRO A 288 8.44 -1.58 10.26
C PRO A 288 7.53 -1.95 9.09
N GLY A 289 6.71 -1.00 8.64
CA GLY A 289 5.79 -1.19 7.53
C GLY A 289 5.57 0.08 6.73
N ILE A 290 5.25 -0.08 5.46
CA ILE A 290 4.83 1.00 4.57
C ILE A 290 3.59 0.59 3.77
N MET A 291 2.86 1.57 3.28
CA MET A 291 1.78 1.41 2.33
C MET A 291 2.20 1.98 0.96
N VAL A 292 1.92 1.25 -0.11
CA VAL A 292 2.00 1.71 -1.50
C VAL A 292 0.57 1.91 -1.98
N THR A 293 0.21 3.11 -2.45
CA THR A 293 -1.19 3.45 -2.72
C THR A 293 -1.35 4.49 -3.83
N ASP A 294 -2.45 4.41 -4.56
CA ASP A 294 -2.89 5.49 -5.43
C ASP A 294 -3.62 6.61 -4.66
N THR A 295 -3.68 6.49 -3.32
CA THR A 295 -4.32 7.43 -2.40
C THR A 295 -5.86 7.42 -2.40
N ALA A 296 -6.48 6.31 -2.75
CA ALA A 296 -7.92 6.05 -2.93
C ALA A 296 -8.91 7.13 -2.46
N PRO A 297 -9.18 7.38 -1.16
CA PRO A 297 -10.23 8.31 -0.74
C PRO A 297 -9.94 9.77 -1.14
N PHE A 298 -8.71 10.07 -1.56
CA PHE A 298 -8.28 11.41 -1.96
C PHE A 298 -8.17 11.59 -3.49
N ARG A 299 -8.40 10.50 -4.25
CA ARG A 299 -8.24 10.49 -5.72
C ARG A 299 -9.34 9.72 -6.43
N TYR A 300 -9.70 8.52 -5.96
CA TYR A 300 -10.55 7.56 -6.64
C TYR A 300 -12.03 7.86 -6.42
N PRO A 301 -12.78 8.28 -7.45
CA PRO A 301 -14.17 8.71 -7.26
C PRO A 301 -15.15 7.56 -7.00
N TYR A 302 -14.71 6.32 -7.21
CA TYR A 302 -15.53 5.10 -7.02
C TYR A 302 -15.18 4.35 -5.73
N TYR A 303 -14.31 4.92 -4.89
CA TYR A 303 -13.91 4.35 -3.61
C TYR A 303 -15.13 3.99 -2.74
N HIS A 304 -15.15 2.77 -2.19
CA HIS A 304 -16.23 2.24 -1.37
C HIS A 304 -17.63 2.31 -2.03
N SER A 305 -17.70 2.03 -3.32
CA SER A 305 -18.98 2.08 -4.06
C SER A 305 -19.18 0.88 -4.97
N ALA A 306 -20.45 0.66 -5.38
CA ALA A 306 -20.79 -0.38 -6.35
C ALA A 306 -20.14 -0.18 -7.75
N ASN A 307 -19.57 0.99 -7.99
CA ASN A 307 -18.87 1.33 -9.22
C ASN A 307 -17.36 1.07 -9.16
N ASP A 308 -16.82 0.51 -8.08
CA ASP A 308 -15.44 0.04 -8.03
C ASP A 308 -15.28 -1.26 -8.82
N THR A 309 -15.33 -1.14 -10.13
CA THR A 309 -15.35 -2.24 -11.10
C THR A 309 -14.05 -2.32 -11.91
N PRO A 310 -13.69 -3.49 -12.50
CA PRO A 310 -12.42 -3.69 -13.21
C PRO A 310 -12.15 -2.71 -14.35
N ASP A 311 -13.19 -2.17 -15.01
CA ASP A 311 -13.08 -1.21 -16.11
C ASP A 311 -12.62 0.19 -15.68
N LYS A 312 -12.56 0.47 -14.38
CA LYS A 312 -12.13 1.77 -13.83
C LYS A 312 -10.61 1.88 -13.66
N LEU A 313 -9.88 0.76 -13.73
CA LEU A 313 -8.43 0.74 -13.46
C LEU A 313 -7.61 1.09 -14.71
N ASP A 314 -6.54 1.84 -14.49
CA ASP A 314 -5.48 2.10 -15.48
C ASP A 314 -4.43 0.99 -15.40
N TYR A 315 -4.66 -0.10 -16.11
CA TYR A 315 -3.80 -1.27 -16.08
C TYR A 315 -2.39 -1.01 -16.64
N ASP A 316 -2.21 -0.02 -17.51
CA ASP A 316 -0.88 0.34 -18.01
C ASP A 316 -0.02 0.91 -16.87
N ARG A 317 -0.54 1.91 -16.15
CA ARG A 317 0.16 2.49 -15.00
C ARG A 317 0.26 1.51 -13.83
N PHE A 318 -0.75 0.70 -13.63
CA PHE A 318 -0.73 -0.36 -12.62
C PHE A 318 0.42 -1.36 -12.88
N ALA A 319 0.62 -1.80 -14.12
CA ALA A 319 1.74 -2.67 -14.49
C ALA A 319 3.11 -2.01 -14.25
N LEU A 320 3.24 -0.70 -14.51
CA LEU A 320 4.48 0.04 -14.20
C LEU A 320 4.77 0.10 -12.70
N VAL A 321 3.74 0.24 -11.86
CA VAL A 321 3.90 0.20 -10.40
C VAL A 321 4.42 -1.16 -9.96
N VAL A 322 3.76 -2.24 -10.39
CA VAL A 322 4.13 -3.61 -9.98
C VAL A 322 5.52 -3.99 -10.50
N SER A 323 5.85 -3.66 -11.75
CA SER A 323 7.19 -3.84 -12.31
C SER A 323 8.26 -3.07 -11.52
N GLY A 324 7.96 -1.82 -11.12
CA GLY A 324 8.82 -1.03 -10.25
C GLY A 324 9.01 -1.67 -8.87
N MET A 325 7.93 -2.18 -8.27
CA MET A 325 7.99 -2.86 -6.98
C MET A 325 8.75 -4.19 -7.04
N GLU A 326 8.67 -4.95 -8.13
CA GLU A 326 9.50 -6.13 -8.35
C GLU A 326 10.99 -5.77 -8.20
N LYS A 327 11.44 -4.69 -8.86
CA LYS A 327 12.84 -4.22 -8.78
C LYS A 327 13.22 -3.71 -7.38
N VAL A 328 12.29 -3.08 -6.68
CA VAL A 328 12.49 -2.67 -5.28
C VAL A 328 12.74 -3.89 -4.39
N ILE A 329 11.92 -4.92 -4.51
CA ILE A 329 12.03 -6.15 -3.72
C ILE A 329 13.36 -6.87 -4.04
N GLU A 330 13.74 -6.97 -5.34
CA GLU A 330 15.03 -7.52 -5.76
C GLU A 330 16.23 -6.78 -5.14
N ASP A 331 16.18 -5.45 -5.08
CA ASP A 331 17.27 -4.65 -4.51
C ASP A 331 17.26 -4.68 -2.97
N LEU A 332 16.07 -4.74 -2.32
CA LEU A 332 15.96 -4.91 -0.87
C LEU A 332 16.51 -6.26 -0.42
N ASP A 333 16.29 -7.31 -1.20
CA ASP A 333 16.78 -8.66 -0.90
C ASP A 333 18.32 -8.73 -0.81
N LYS A 334 19.02 -7.89 -1.57
CA LYS A 334 20.48 -7.85 -1.61
C LYS A 334 21.13 -7.06 -0.46
N LEU A 335 20.33 -6.36 0.34
CA LEU A 335 20.79 -5.53 1.45
C LEU A 335 20.82 -6.31 2.77
#